data_9d54162cdec3dfe36ce2d1cb8e45d43a
#
_entry.id   9d54162cdec3dfe36ce2d1cb8e45d43a
#
_cell.length_a   1.000
_cell.length_b   1.000
_cell.length_c   1.000
_cell.angle_alpha   90.00
_cell.angle_beta   90.00
_cell.angle_gamma   90.00
#
_symmetry.space_group_name_H-M   'P 1'
#
loop_
_entity.id
_entity.type
_entity.pdbx_description
1 polymer ?
#
loop_
_entity_poly.entity_id
_entity_poly.type
_entity_poly.pdbx_seq_one_letter_code
_entity_poly.pdbx_strand_id
1 'polypeptide(L)'
;YASRAVVQPGMPVLTDISAQFGQGIVLSDGQLDRAKLREIIFTDVSQKIWLETLLHPLIRGWIIEQLHLATSPYVLLESPLLFEANQDQLVDTVLLVDLPEPLQLQRAALRDDNDPAQIQRIVDSQMSREDKLARADWVIDNTLNPNTIADRVDLLHSTFLALANTSKEN
;
A
#
# COMPACT_ATOMS: atom_id res chain seq x y z
N TYR A 1 6.00 2.58 0.52
CA TYR A 1 7.23 3.18 -0.02
C TYR A 1 6.92 4.40 -0.88
N ALA A 2 6.03 4.30 -1.88
CA ALA A 2 5.66 5.36 -2.82
C ALA A 2 5.21 6.67 -2.12
N SER A 3 4.33 6.56 -1.10
CA SER A 3 3.87 7.72 -0.31
C SER A 3 4.97 8.47 0.43
N ARG A 4 6.13 7.85 0.61
CA ARG A 4 7.32 8.52 1.15
C ARG A 4 8.17 9.14 0.05
N ALA A 5 8.25 8.47 -1.09
CA ALA A 5 9.08 8.92 -2.21
C ALA A 5 8.62 10.28 -2.75
N VAL A 6 7.31 10.47 -2.92
CA VAL A 6 6.75 11.70 -3.51
C VAL A 6 6.86 12.95 -2.63
N VAL A 7 7.16 12.80 -1.34
CA VAL A 7 7.32 13.92 -0.38
C VAL A 7 8.72 13.96 0.24
N GLN A 8 9.74 13.59 -0.52
CA GLN A 8 11.13 13.74 -0.08
C GLN A 8 11.53 15.22 -0.02
N PRO A 9 12.53 15.60 0.81
CA PRO A 9 13.07 16.95 0.83
C PRO A 9 13.39 17.46 -0.57
N GLY A 10 12.94 18.69 -0.88
CA GLY A 10 13.14 19.31 -2.19
C GLY A 10 12.06 19.00 -3.23
N MET A 11 11.12 18.10 -2.95
CA MET A 11 10.00 17.86 -3.87
C MET A 11 9.02 19.04 -3.88
N PRO A 12 8.56 19.48 -5.08
CA PRO A 12 7.65 20.63 -5.20
C PRO A 12 6.39 20.54 -4.36
N VAL A 13 5.84 19.33 -4.20
CA VAL A 13 4.63 19.06 -3.42
C VAL A 13 4.75 19.47 -1.94
N LEU A 14 5.96 19.53 -1.38
CA LEU A 14 6.17 20.03 -0.01
C LEU A 14 5.85 21.52 0.11
N THR A 15 6.01 22.29 -0.96
CA THR A 15 5.61 23.71 -1.00
C THR A 15 4.10 23.82 -0.89
N ASP A 16 3.34 23.00 -1.64
CA ASP A 16 1.88 22.99 -1.60
C ASP A 16 1.37 22.55 -0.22
N ILE A 17 1.98 21.52 0.36
CA ILE A 17 1.66 21.05 1.71
C ILE A 17 1.96 22.14 2.75
N SER A 18 3.09 22.82 2.63
CA SER A 18 3.44 23.93 3.55
C SER A 18 2.53 25.13 3.41
N ALA A 19 2.07 25.44 2.21
CA ALA A 19 1.09 26.51 1.98
C ALA A 19 -0.26 26.19 2.62
N GLN A 20 -0.70 24.92 2.57
CA GLN A 20 -1.97 24.46 3.12
C GLN A 20 -1.94 24.32 4.66
N PHE A 21 -0.89 23.73 5.22
CA PHE A 21 -0.80 23.34 6.63
C PHE A 21 0.12 24.24 7.46
N GLY A 22 0.75 25.21 6.83
CA GLY A 22 1.71 26.14 7.45
C GLY A 22 3.15 25.62 7.44
N GLN A 23 4.10 26.55 7.56
CA GLN A 23 5.55 26.27 7.47
C GLN A 23 6.05 25.25 8.52
N GLY A 24 5.40 25.19 9.67
CA GLY A 24 5.76 24.24 10.73
C GLY A 24 5.41 22.77 10.44
N ILE A 25 4.91 22.44 9.22
CA ILE A 25 4.67 21.06 8.78
C ILE A 25 5.93 20.42 8.17
N VAL A 26 6.94 21.23 7.85
CA VAL A 26 8.24 20.77 7.37
C VAL A 26 9.25 21.00 8.48
N LEU A 27 10.03 19.97 8.80
CA LEU A 27 11.08 20.00 9.82
C LEU A 27 12.32 20.77 9.32
N SER A 28 13.24 21.09 10.24
CA SER A 28 14.46 21.83 9.91
C SER A 28 15.40 21.12 8.94
N ASP A 29 15.28 19.80 8.81
CA ASP A 29 16.00 18.98 7.84
C ASP A 29 15.31 18.87 6.49
N GLY A 30 14.19 19.58 6.29
CA GLY A 30 13.39 19.58 5.07
C GLY A 30 12.42 18.42 4.95
N GLN A 31 12.35 17.51 5.92
CA GLN A 31 11.40 16.41 5.92
C GLN A 31 10.01 16.83 6.35
N LEU A 32 8.99 16.15 5.83
CA LEU A 32 7.60 16.31 6.26
C LEU A 32 7.41 15.78 7.68
N ASP A 33 6.87 16.59 8.59
CA ASP A 33 6.41 16.16 9.91
C ASP A 33 5.13 15.33 9.77
N ARG A 34 5.33 14.02 9.61
CA ARG A 34 4.23 13.07 9.39
C ARG A 34 3.35 12.88 10.61
N ALA A 35 3.91 13.06 11.82
CA ALA A 35 3.14 12.93 13.06
C ALA A 35 2.14 14.08 13.14
N LYS A 36 2.61 15.30 12.97
CA LYS A 36 1.79 16.51 12.97
C LYS A 36 0.75 16.49 11.84
N LEU A 37 1.16 16.11 10.62
CA LEU A 37 0.23 15.99 9.50
C LEU A 37 -0.87 14.97 9.79
N ARG A 38 -0.52 13.83 10.39
CA ARG A 38 -1.47 12.80 10.78
C ARG A 38 -2.50 13.32 11.78
N GLU A 39 -2.08 14.06 12.80
CA GLU A 39 -2.99 14.68 13.77
C GLU A 39 -4.01 15.59 13.09
N ILE A 40 -3.56 16.43 12.14
CA ILE A 40 -4.43 17.36 11.42
C ILE A 40 -5.47 16.59 10.60
N ILE A 41 -5.04 15.62 9.77
CA ILE A 41 -5.94 14.89 8.87
C ILE A 41 -6.87 13.91 9.60
N PHE A 42 -6.54 13.51 10.84
CA PHE A 42 -7.44 12.71 11.68
C PHE A 42 -8.58 13.54 12.29
N THR A 43 -8.35 14.82 12.52
CA THR A 43 -9.33 15.72 13.13
C THR A 43 -10.17 16.49 12.12
N ASP A 44 -9.67 16.65 10.88
CA ASP A 44 -10.32 17.40 9.82
C ASP A 44 -10.39 16.59 8.52
N VAL A 45 -11.59 16.11 8.19
CA VAL A 45 -11.85 15.32 6.99
C VAL A 45 -11.61 16.13 5.70
N SER A 46 -11.82 17.43 5.72
CA SER A 46 -11.60 18.30 4.55
C SER A 46 -10.12 18.37 4.21
N GLN A 47 -9.26 18.46 5.22
CA GLN A 47 -7.81 18.45 5.08
C GLN A 47 -7.29 17.10 4.59
N LYS A 48 -7.91 16.01 5.06
CA LYS A 48 -7.61 14.65 4.57
C LYS A 48 -7.91 14.55 3.08
N ILE A 49 -9.10 14.95 2.65
CA ILE A 49 -9.52 14.89 1.23
C ILE A 49 -8.59 15.75 0.35
N TRP A 50 -8.25 16.95 0.81
CA TRP A 50 -7.31 17.83 0.09
C TRP A 50 -5.96 17.15 -0.11
N LEU A 51 -5.37 16.57 0.95
CA LEU A 51 -4.08 15.91 0.90
C LEU A 51 -4.12 14.67 -0.01
N GLU A 52 -5.16 13.87 0.08
CA GLU A 52 -5.37 12.69 -0.77
C GLU A 52 -5.48 13.10 -2.25
N THR A 53 -6.25 14.15 -2.55
CA THR A 53 -6.40 14.68 -3.91
C THR A 53 -5.06 15.15 -4.48
N LEU A 54 -4.21 15.76 -3.67
CA LEU A 54 -2.87 16.20 -4.06
C LEU A 54 -1.92 15.01 -4.28
N LEU A 55 -1.91 14.06 -3.36
CA LEU A 55 -0.88 13.01 -3.33
C LEU A 55 -1.20 11.80 -4.22
N HIS A 56 -2.47 11.43 -4.40
CA HIS A 56 -2.85 10.23 -5.15
C HIS A 56 -2.30 10.21 -6.59
N PRO A 57 -2.44 11.30 -7.38
CA PRO A 57 -1.88 11.31 -8.74
C PRO A 57 -0.36 11.22 -8.76
N LEU A 58 0.33 11.84 -7.80
CA LEU A 58 1.80 11.79 -7.69
C LEU A 58 2.28 10.38 -7.32
N ILE A 59 1.61 9.75 -6.36
CA ILE A 59 1.90 8.37 -5.94
C ILE A 59 1.66 7.41 -7.12
N ARG A 60 0.54 7.57 -7.83
CA ARG A 60 0.24 6.74 -9.01
C ARG A 60 1.29 6.92 -10.10
N GLY A 61 1.66 8.15 -10.43
CA GLY A 61 2.69 8.46 -11.41
C GLY A 61 4.05 7.83 -11.05
N TRP A 62 4.45 7.96 -9.79
CA TRP A 62 5.68 7.34 -9.28
C TRP A 62 5.64 5.80 -9.39
N ILE A 63 4.52 5.16 -9.02
CA ILE A 63 4.36 3.71 -9.14
C ILE A 63 4.51 3.27 -10.60
N ILE A 64 3.82 3.94 -11.54
CA ILE A 64 3.89 3.62 -12.97
C ILE A 64 5.32 3.75 -13.49
N GLU A 65 6.02 4.81 -13.10
CA GLU A 65 7.43 5.00 -13.46
C GLU A 65 8.31 3.85 -12.94
N GLN A 66 8.14 3.45 -11.68
CA GLN A 66 8.92 2.34 -11.11
C GLN A 66 8.62 1.00 -11.81
N LEU A 67 7.36 0.76 -12.19
CA LEU A 67 6.98 -0.44 -12.94
C LEU A 67 7.66 -0.45 -14.32
N HIS A 68 7.71 0.68 -15.02
CA HIS A 68 8.38 0.79 -16.32
C HIS A 68 9.91 0.67 -16.25
N LEU A 69 10.53 1.13 -15.16
CA LEU A 69 11.98 1.05 -14.97
C LEU A 69 12.46 -0.35 -14.57
N ALA A 70 11.56 -1.23 -14.20
CA ALA A 70 11.93 -2.58 -13.78
C ALA A 70 12.42 -3.42 -14.97
N THR A 71 13.51 -4.15 -14.74
CA THR A 71 14.14 -5.01 -15.76
C THR A 71 14.01 -6.50 -15.45
N SER A 72 13.43 -6.85 -14.30
CA SER A 72 13.16 -8.22 -13.89
C SER A 72 12.08 -8.87 -14.78
N PRO A 73 12.01 -10.21 -14.84
CA PRO A 73 10.97 -10.91 -15.60
C PRO A 73 9.55 -10.51 -15.21
N TYR A 74 9.30 -10.26 -13.92
CA TYR A 74 8.07 -9.68 -13.39
C TYR A 74 8.34 -8.77 -12.18
N VAL A 75 7.36 -7.96 -11.78
CA VAL A 75 7.44 -7.01 -10.67
C VAL A 75 6.30 -7.25 -9.69
N LEU A 76 6.57 -7.08 -8.41
CA LEU A 76 5.55 -7.12 -7.36
C LEU A 76 5.21 -5.69 -6.92
N LEU A 77 3.93 -5.31 -7.08
CA LEU A 77 3.36 -4.12 -6.48
C LEU A 77 2.70 -4.51 -5.15
N GLU A 78 3.36 -4.25 -4.03
CA GLU A 78 2.77 -4.43 -2.70
C GLU A 78 1.93 -3.20 -2.33
N SER A 79 0.64 -3.39 -2.15
CA SER A 79 -0.27 -2.35 -1.71
C SER A 79 -1.34 -2.91 -0.75
N PRO A 80 -1.46 -2.38 0.48
CA PRO A 80 -2.50 -2.78 1.41
C PRO A 80 -3.91 -2.31 1.00
N LEU A 81 -3.99 -1.32 0.12
CA LEU A 81 -5.23 -0.71 -0.40
C LEU A 81 -5.30 -0.84 -1.92
N LEU A 82 -4.88 -1.98 -2.47
CA LEU A 82 -4.78 -2.21 -3.91
C LEU A 82 -6.11 -1.93 -4.62
N PHE A 83 -7.18 -2.53 -4.12
CA PHE A 83 -8.51 -2.43 -4.70
C PHE A 83 -9.19 -1.09 -4.40
N GLU A 84 -9.08 -0.60 -3.17
CA GLU A 84 -9.66 0.66 -2.72
C GLU A 84 -9.08 1.86 -3.48
N ALA A 85 -7.80 1.77 -3.86
CA ALA A 85 -7.11 2.79 -4.65
C ALA A 85 -7.13 2.53 -6.17
N ASN A 86 -7.89 1.53 -6.65
CA ASN A 86 -7.93 1.10 -8.05
C ASN A 86 -6.54 0.84 -8.66
N GLN A 87 -5.61 0.33 -7.85
CA GLN A 87 -4.26 -0.01 -8.29
C GLN A 87 -4.19 -1.40 -8.92
N ASP A 88 -5.22 -2.23 -8.76
CA ASP A 88 -5.41 -3.49 -9.48
C ASP A 88 -5.40 -3.31 -11.00
N GLN A 89 -5.75 -2.12 -11.50
CA GLN A 89 -5.65 -1.76 -12.93
C GLN A 89 -4.20 -1.55 -13.42
N LEU A 90 -3.21 -1.55 -12.55
CA LEU A 90 -1.79 -1.38 -12.89
C LEU A 90 -1.03 -2.70 -12.98
N VAL A 91 -1.69 -3.82 -12.72
CA VAL A 91 -1.07 -5.14 -12.62
C VAL A 91 -1.83 -6.15 -13.49
N ASP A 92 -1.11 -7.17 -13.96
CA ASP A 92 -1.69 -8.21 -14.82
C ASP A 92 -2.40 -9.30 -14.00
N THR A 93 -2.05 -9.46 -12.71
CA THR A 93 -2.62 -10.48 -11.83
C THR A 93 -2.50 -10.06 -10.37
N VAL A 94 -3.43 -10.50 -9.53
CA VAL A 94 -3.52 -10.11 -8.12
C VAL A 94 -3.34 -11.33 -7.22
N LEU A 95 -2.37 -11.25 -6.31
CA LEU A 95 -2.14 -12.21 -5.25
C LEU A 95 -2.62 -11.65 -3.91
N LEU A 96 -3.58 -12.31 -3.29
CA LEU A 96 -4.05 -12.01 -1.94
C LEU A 96 -3.30 -12.88 -0.91
N VAL A 97 -2.70 -12.24 0.07
CA VAL A 97 -2.20 -12.91 1.29
C VAL A 97 -3.34 -12.92 2.30
N ASP A 98 -4.09 -14.02 2.34
CA ASP A 98 -5.33 -14.13 3.10
C ASP A 98 -5.09 -14.51 4.57
N LEU A 99 -5.82 -13.83 5.45
CA LEU A 99 -5.87 -14.14 6.88
C LEU A 99 -7.26 -13.80 7.42
N PRO A 100 -7.92 -14.69 8.18
CA PRO A 100 -9.18 -14.37 8.84
C PRO A 100 -9.08 -13.16 9.75
N GLU A 101 -10.10 -12.31 9.75
CA GLU A 101 -10.11 -11.04 10.47
C GLU A 101 -9.72 -11.13 11.96
N PRO A 102 -10.22 -12.11 12.75
CA PRO A 102 -9.79 -12.24 14.14
C PRO A 102 -8.28 -12.43 14.31
N LEU A 103 -7.64 -13.14 13.38
CA LEU A 103 -6.19 -13.32 13.38
C LEU A 103 -5.45 -12.08 12.87
N GLN A 104 -6.03 -11.33 11.93
CA GLN A 104 -5.47 -10.03 11.52
C GLN A 104 -5.40 -9.07 12.70
N LEU A 105 -6.49 -8.92 13.43
CA LEU A 105 -6.58 -8.07 14.64
C LEU A 105 -5.56 -8.50 15.69
N GLN A 106 -5.50 -9.78 15.98
CA GLN A 106 -4.57 -10.34 16.96
C GLN A 106 -3.10 -10.05 16.58
N ARG A 107 -2.73 -10.33 15.32
CA ARG A 107 -1.35 -10.12 14.84
C ARG A 107 -0.99 -8.64 14.79
N ALA A 108 -1.90 -7.79 14.36
CA ALA A 108 -1.69 -6.34 14.31
C ALA A 108 -1.52 -5.74 15.72
N ALA A 109 -2.33 -6.15 16.69
CA ALA A 109 -2.22 -5.71 18.08
C ALA A 109 -0.85 -6.07 18.69
N LEU A 110 -0.37 -7.31 18.43
CA LEU A 110 0.94 -7.76 18.92
C LEU A 110 2.13 -7.03 18.25
N ARG A 111 1.98 -6.65 16.97
CA ARG A 111 3.08 -6.05 16.21
C ARG A 111 3.23 -4.55 16.48
N ASP A 112 2.11 -3.83 16.57
CA ASP A 112 2.10 -2.37 16.48
C ASP A 112 1.89 -1.69 17.85
N ASP A 113 1.64 -2.46 18.92
CA ASP A 113 1.29 -1.97 20.27
C ASP A 113 0.16 -0.91 20.23
N ASN A 114 -0.80 -1.11 19.33
CA ASN A 114 -1.90 -0.19 19.09
C ASN A 114 -3.19 -0.64 19.82
N ASP A 115 -4.04 0.33 20.12
CA ASP A 115 -5.39 0.06 20.65
C ASP A 115 -6.18 -0.84 19.69
N PRO A 116 -6.70 -2.00 20.17
CA PRO A 116 -7.51 -2.91 19.36
C PRO A 116 -8.70 -2.23 18.66
N ALA A 117 -9.34 -1.25 19.30
CA ALA A 117 -10.44 -0.50 18.72
C ALA A 117 -9.98 0.37 17.53
N GLN A 118 -8.75 0.86 17.54
CA GLN A 118 -8.18 1.59 16.41
C GLN A 118 -7.88 0.64 15.25
N ILE A 119 -7.35 -0.55 15.53
CA ILE A 119 -7.08 -1.57 14.52
C ILE A 119 -8.38 -2.01 13.86
N GLN A 120 -9.45 -2.26 14.65
CA GLN A 120 -10.77 -2.63 14.12
C GLN A 120 -11.29 -1.54 13.16
N ARG A 121 -11.25 -0.26 13.53
CA ARG A 121 -11.68 0.84 12.63
C ARG A 121 -10.90 0.88 11.32
N ILE A 122 -9.61 0.52 11.34
CA ILE A 122 -8.81 0.44 10.11
C ILE A 122 -9.29 -0.72 9.24
N VAL A 123 -9.55 -1.89 9.83
CA VAL A 123 -10.08 -3.05 9.10
C VAL A 123 -11.45 -2.74 8.52
N ASP A 124 -12.37 -2.18 9.31
CA ASP A 124 -13.72 -1.82 8.87
C ASP A 124 -13.75 -0.78 7.74
N SER A 125 -12.70 0.03 7.60
CA SER A 125 -12.57 1.02 6.54
C SER A 125 -12.05 0.45 5.21
N GLN A 126 -11.63 -0.80 5.19
CA GLN A 126 -11.14 -1.48 4.00
C GLN A 126 -12.24 -2.31 3.33
N MET A 127 -11.97 -2.74 2.10
CA MET A 127 -12.79 -3.72 1.40
C MET A 127 -12.94 -5.01 2.22
N SER A 128 -14.11 -5.61 2.21
CA SER A 128 -14.36 -6.86 2.93
C SER A 128 -13.41 -7.99 2.48
N ARG A 129 -13.15 -8.95 3.38
CA ARG A 129 -12.33 -10.12 3.04
C ARG A 129 -12.96 -10.92 1.88
N GLU A 130 -14.28 -11.07 1.88
CA GLU A 130 -15.04 -11.77 0.86
C GLU A 130 -14.86 -11.12 -0.51
N ASP A 131 -14.96 -9.80 -0.58
CA ASP A 131 -14.78 -9.05 -1.84
C ASP A 131 -13.34 -9.12 -2.32
N LYS A 132 -12.35 -9.07 -1.43
CA LYS A 132 -10.93 -9.23 -1.77
C LYS A 132 -10.66 -10.63 -2.34
N LEU A 133 -11.23 -11.68 -1.72
CA LEU A 133 -11.11 -13.06 -2.19
C LEU A 133 -11.77 -13.24 -3.57
N ALA A 134 -12.93 -12.62 -3.80
CA ALA A 134 -13.63 -12.71 -5.08
C ALA A 134 -12.90 -12.01 -6.23
N ARG A 135 -12.01 -11.06 -5.94
CA ARG A 135 -11.27 -10.28 -6.94
C ARG A 135 -9.81 -10.73 -7.14
N ALA A 136 -9.30 -11.56 -6.25
CA ALA A 136 -7.94 -12.07 -6.35
C ALA A 136 -7.86 -13.25 -7.32
N ASP A 137 -6.80 -13.29 -8.13
CA ASP A 137 -6.50 -14.42 -9.03
C ASP A 137 -5.79 -15.55 -8.30
N TRP A 138 -5.01 -15.22 -7.28
CA TRP A 138 -4.23 -16.13 -6.47
C TRP A 138 -4.42 -15.85 -4.99
N VAL A 139 -4.35 -16.89 -4.16
CA VAL A 139 -4.48 -16.74 -2.69
C VAL A 139 -3.37 -17.52 -1.99
N ILE A 140 -2.66 -16.84 -1.07
CA ILE A 140 -1.81 -17.49 -0.07
C ILE A 140 -2.55 -17.49 1.27
N ASP A 141 -2.82 -18.67 1.80
CA ASP A 141 -3.33 -18.84 3.15
C ASP A 141 -2.20 -18.55 4.17
N ASN A 142 -2.34 -17.45 4.89
CA ASN A 142 -1.38 -17.01 5.91
C ASN A 142 -1.75 -17.49 7.33
N THR A 143 -2.69 -18.43 7.46
CA THR A 143 -2.99 -19.08 8.76
C THR A 143 -1.96 -20.14 9.13
N LEU A 144 -1.26 -20.67 8.15
CA LEU A 144 -0.37 -21.79 8.26
C LEU A 144 0.99 -21.42 8.89
N ASN A 145 1.75 -22.45 9.25
CA ASN A 145 3.07 -22.29 9.85
C ASN A 145 3.98 -21.46 8.93
N PRO A 146 4.63 -20.40 9.43
CA PRO A 146 5.57 -19.59 8.65
C PRO A 146 6.64 -20.39 7.91
N ASN A 147 7.06 -21.53 8.45
CA ASN A 147 8.07 -22.39 7.80
C ASN A 147 7.59 -23.02 6.48
N THR A 148 6.29 -23.04 6.20
CA THR A 148 5.73 -23.55 4.93
C THR A 148 5.49 -22.45 3.90
N ILE A 149 5.73 -21.20 4.25
CA ILE A 149 5.53 -20.07 3.34
C ILE A 149 6.53 -20.10 2.19
N ALA A 150 7.77 -20.47 2.46
CA ALA A 150 8.83 -20.50 1.46
C ALA A 150 8.46 -21.41 0.27
N ASP A 151 8.03 -22.64 0.53
CA ASP A 151 7.66 -23.59 -0.54
C ASP A 151 6.52 -23.07 -1.42
N ARG A 152 5.58 -22.33 -0.82
CA ARG A 152 4.44 -21.72 -1.55
C ARG A 152 4.87 -20.53 -2.39
N VAL A 153 5.77 -19.71 -1.85
CA VAL A 153 6.36 -18.58 -2.58
C VAL A 153 7.15 -19.10 -3.78
N ASP A 154 7.91 -20.19 -3.61
CA ASP A 154 8.68 -20.82 -4.69
C ASP A 154 7.79 -21.36 -5.81
N LEU A 155 6.64 -21.96 -5.45
CA LEU A 155 5.64 -22.40 -6.43
C LEU A 155 5.04 -21.21 -7.20
N LEU A 156 4.63 -20.15 -6.50
CA LEU A 156 4.10 -18.94 -7.13
C LEU A 156 5.15 -18.22 -7.97
N HIS A 157 6.39 -18.16 -7.50
CA HIS A 157 7.51 -17.61 -8.27
C HIS A 157 7.67 -18.32 -9.62
N SER A 158 7.67 -19.66 -9.60
CA SER A 158 7.75 -20.46 -10.82
C SER A 158 6.58 -20.21 -11.76
N THR A 159 5.36 -20.06 -11.21
CA THR A 159 4.14 -19.74 -11.95
C THR A 159 4.23 -18.35 -12.57
N PHE A 160 4.65 -17.33 -11.83
CA PHE A 160 4.77 -15.97 -12.35
C PHE A 160 5.87 -15.83 -13.39
N LEU A 161 6.98 -16.56 -13.26
CA LEU A 161 7.99 -16.63 -14.32
C LEU A 161 7.43 -17.21 -15.61
N ALA A 162 6.63 -18.28 -15.53
CA ALA A 162 6.00 -18.87 -16.70
C ALA A 162 5.02 -17.90 -17.37
N LEU A 163 4.17 -17.22 -16.58
CA LEU A 163 3.24 -16.20 -17.09
C LEU A 163 3.98 -15.05 -17.79
N ALA A 164 5.05 -14.53 -17.17
CA ALA A 164 5.85 -13.44 -17.73
C ALA A 164 6.52 -13.81 -19.07
N ASN A 165 6.92 -15.07 -19.24
CA ASN A 165 7.50 -15.56 -20.49
C ASN A 165 6.45 -15.67 -21.61
N THR A 166 5.24 -16.16 -21.27
CA THR A 166 4.14 -16.26 -22.25
C THR A 166 3.67 -14.89 -22.75
N SER A 167 3.69 -13.87 -21.89
CA SER A 167 3.29 -12.50 -22.27
C SER A 167 4.30 -11.79 -23.19
N LYS A 168 5.54 -12.27 -23.29
CA LYS A 168 6.57 -11.71 -24.19
C LYS A 168 6.53 -12.28 -25.60
N GLU A 169 5.82 -13.39 -25.81
CA GLU A 169 5.72 -14.08 -27.09
C GLU A 169 4.49 -13.61 -27.92
N ASN A 170 3.62 -12.79 -27.33
CA ASN A 170 2.44 -12.20 -27.97
C ASN A 170 2.62 -10.70 -28.19
#